data_d7db3fd58fe3dc152021b44f5212d376
#
_entry.id   d7db3fd58fe3dc152021b44f5212d376
#
_cell.length_a   1.000
_cell.length_b   1.000
_cell.length_c   1.000
_cell.angle_alpha   90.00
_cell.angle_beta   90.00
_cell.angle_gamma   90.00
#
_symmetry.space_group_name_H-M   'P 1'
#
loop_
_entity.id
_entity.type
_entity.pdbx_description
1 polymer ?
#
loop_
_entity_poly.entity_id
_entity_poly.type
_entity_poly.pdbx_seq_one_letter_code
_entity_poly.pdbx_strand_id
1 'polypeptide(L)'
;MPKYLLLKHYRGGPEPHHLFPPMDRWAPEDVEAHIAFQRHVAELLEERGEYVAAQALTPVQTWVRYGGPDAAPVTTDGPHPETSDLIAGWFMIDVESHERAVELAAYVSSEPGPGGEPLYEWIDVREVMWERPETTDAA
;
A
#
# COMPACT_ATOMS: atom_id res chain seq x y z
N MET A 1 -12.67 11.65 12.27
CA MET A 1 -11.99 10.47 12.82
C MET A 1 -10.56 10.45 12.29
N PRO A 2 -9.61 9.84 12.99
CA PRO A 2 -8.25 9.81 12.48
C PRO A 2 -8.14 8.99 11.21
N LYS A 3 -7.22 9.39 10.35
CA LYS A 3 -6.94 8.68 9.11
C LYS A 3 -5.60 7.98 9.19
N TYR A 4 -5.53 6.82 8.56
CA TYR A 4 -4.32 5.99 8.50
C TYR A 4 -4.06 5.55 7.09
N LEU A 5 -2.77 5.40 6.77
CA LEU A 5 -2.34 4.66 5.59
C LEU A 5 -1.98 3.24 6.02
N LEU A 6 -2.51 2.28 5.30
CA LEU A 6 -2.12 0.87 5.40
C LEU A 6 -1.22 0.60 4.21
N LEU A 7 0.09 0.60 4.44
CA LEU A 7 1.08 0.51 3.37
C LEU A 7 1.50 -0.93 3.14
N LYS A 8 1.41 -1.35 1.89
CA LYS A 8 1.89 -2.66 1.44
C LYS A 8 3.24 -2.48 0.76
N HIS A 9 4.13 -3.42 0.98
CA HIS A 9 5.47 -3.39 0.40
C HIS A 9 5.70 -4.62 -0.46
N TYR A 10 6.38 -4.46 -1.59
CA TYR A 10 6.94 -5.61 -2.32
C TYR A 10 8.05 -6.22 -1.50
N ARG A 11 8.74 -5.40 -0.74
CA ARG A 11 9.81 -5.77 0.19
C ARG A 11 9.71 -4.87 1.40
N GLY A 12 10.25 -5.35 2.50
CA GLY A 12 10.28 -4.59 3.74
C GLY A 12 9.55 -5.30 4.86
N GLY A 13 9.62 -4.70 6.02
CA GLY A 13 9.03 -5.22 7.24
C GLY A 13 10.06 -5.55 8.30
N PRO A 14 9.58 -5.88 9.51
CA PRO A 14 10.46 -6.10 10.67
C PRO A 14 11.40 -7.28 10.54
N GLU A 15 11.05 -8.25 9.71
CA GLU A 15 11.86 -9.44 9.49
C GLU A 15 11.69 -9.94 8.07
N PRO A 16 12.67 -10.68 7.53
CA PRO A 16 12.50 -11.28 6.21
C PRO A 16 11.30 -12.21 6.22
N HIS A 17 10.34 -11.95 5.36
CA HIS A 17 9.22 -12.85 5.20
C HIS A 17 9.43 -13.70 3.96
N HIS A 18 8.61 -14.74 3.85
CA HIS A 18 8.69 -15.66 2.73
C HIS A 18 8.53 -14.91 1.42
N LEU A 19 9.47 -15.14 0.49
CA LEU A 19 9.43 -14.50 -0.81
C LEU A 19 8.56 -15.33 -1.76
N PHE A 20 7.46 -14.74 -2.18
CA PHE A 20 6.63 -15.31 -3.22
C PHE A 20 7.18 -14.91 -4.58
N PRO A 21 6.94 -15.73 -5.62
CA PRO A 21 7.30 -15.31 -6.96
C PRO A 21 6.59 -14.01 -7.34
N PRO A 22 7.14 -13.21 -8.26
CA PRO A 22 6.47 -12.00 -8.75
C PRO A 22 5.09 -12.33 -9.31
N MET A 23 4.15 -11.40 -9.17
CA MET A 23 2.76 -11.60 -9.57
C MET A 23 2.61 -11.97 -11.06
N ASP A 24 3.52 -11.52 -11.91
CA ASP A 24 3.52 -11.85 -13.33
C ASP A 24 3.80 -13.33 -13.59
N ARG A 25 4.28 -14.07 -12.59
CA ARG A 25 4.51 -15.51 -12.65
C ARG A 25 3.44 -16.32 -11.94
N TRP A 26 2.44 -15.66 -11.36
CA TRP A 26 1.34 -16.36 -10.73
C TRP A 26 0.39 -16.91 -11.79
N ALA A 27 -0.36 -17.95 -11.43
CA ALA A 27 -1.45 -18.43 -12.26
C ALA A 27 -2.49 -17.30 -12.42
N PRO A 28 -3.12 -17.15 -13.60
CA PRO A 28 -4.11 -16.08 -13.80
C PRO A 28 -5.23 -16.08 -12.77
N GLU A 29 -5.71 -17.25 -12.34
CA GLU A 29 -6.75 -17.37 -11.32
C GLU A 29 -6.29 -16.86 -9.96
N ASP A 30 -5.00 -16.96 -9.64
CA ASP A 30 -4.45 -16.45 -8.39
C ASP A 30 -4.37 -14.91 -8.41
N VAL A 31 -4.01 -14.35 -9.56
CA VAL A 31 -4.02 -12.89 -9.75
C VAL A 31 -5.44 -12.35 -9.60
N GLU A 32 -6.41 -13.02 -10.23
CA GLU A 32 -7.82 -12.63 -10.11
C GLU A 32 -8.31 -12.65 -8.68
N ALA A 33 -7.99 -13.71 -7.95
CA ALA A 33 -8.38 -13.84 -6.55
C ALA A 33 -7.77 -12.73 -5.68
N HIS A 34 -6.52 -12.39 -5.93
CA HIS A 34 -5.83 -11.31 -5.23
C HIS A 34 -6.50 -9.96 -5.47
N ILE A 35 -6.80 -9.66 -6.72
CA ILE A 35 -7.48 -8.41 -7.09
C ILE A 35 -8.90 -8.38 -6.55
N ALA A 36 -9.62 -9.51 -6.63
CA ALA A 36 -10.98 -9.60 -6.09
C ALA A 36 -11.00 -9.35 -4.59
N PHE A 37 -10.01 -9.84 -3.86
CA PHE A 37 -9.88 -9.59 -2.43
C PHE A 37 -9.70 -8.10 -2.13
N GLN A 38 -8.86 -7.42 -2.90
CA GLN A 38 -8.64 -5.98 -2.72
C GLN A 38 -9.92 -5.18 -2.96
N ARG A 39 -10.69 -5.54 -3.98
CA ARG A 39 -12.01 -4.92 -4.22
C ARG A 39 -12.95 -5.17 -3.06
N HIS A 40 -12.95 -6.38 -2.56
CA HIS A 40 -13.80 -6.76 -1.43
C HIS A 40 -13.46 -5.92 -0.19
N VAL A 41 -12.18 -5.73 0.10
CA VAL A 41 -11.76 -4.86 1.20
C VAL A 41 -12.28 -3.43 1.00
N ALA A 42 -12.13 -2.89 -0.20
CA ALA A 42 -12.62 -1.55 -0.50
C ALA A 42 -14.13 -1.44 -0.30
N GLU A 43 -14.89 -2.44 -0.73
CA GLU A 43 -16.35 -2.48 -0.55
C GLU A 43 -16.74 -2.52 0.92
N LEU A 44 -16.06 -3.34 1.71
CA LEU A 44 -16.31 -3.41 3.17
C LEU A 44 -16.03 -2.07 3.85
N LEU A 45 -14.95 -1.41 3.45
CA LEU A 45 -14.61 -0.10 3.97
C LEU A 45 -15.64 0.95 3.59
N GLU A 46 -16.11 0.92 2.35
CA GLU A 46 -17.16 1.84 1.89
C GLU A 46 -18.46 1.68 2.67
N GLU A 47 -18.87 0.45 2.92
CA GLU A 47 -20.09 0.15 3.68
C GLU A 47 -20.08 0.76 5.07
N ARG A 48 -18.90 0.88 5.68
CA ARG A 48 -18.75 1.45 7.01
C ARG A 48 -18.36 2.91 7.02
N GLY A 49 -18.20 3.52 5.85
CA GLY A 49 -17.75 4.91 5.75
C GLY A 49 -16.29 5.07 6.13
N GLU A 50 -15.51 4.00 6.06
CA GLU A 50 -14.09 4.01 6.42
C GLU A 50 -13.15 4.15 5.22
N TYR A 51 -13.65 4.03 4.01
CA TYR A 51 -12.86 4.12 2.79
C TYR A 51 -12.56 5.57 2.42
N VAL A 52 -11.28 5.87 2.14
CA VAL A 52 -10.88 7.18 1.60
C VAL A 52 -10.31 7.01 0.19
N ALA A 53 -9.31 6.16 0.04
CA ALA A 53 -8.66 5.92 -1.25
C ALA A 53 -7.85 4.62 -1.19
N ALA A 54 -7.54 4.08 -2.35
CA ALA A 54 -6.65 2.93 -2.46
C ALA A 54 -5.95 2.97 -3.81
N GLN A 55 -4.69 2.62 -3.85
CA GLN A 55 -3.92 2.54 -5.08
C GLN A 55 -2.85 1.47 -5.00
N ALA A 56 -2.58 0.83 -6.14
CA ALA A 56 -1.48 -0.09 -6.29
C ALA A 56 -0.40 0.55 -7.16
N LEU A 57 0.85 0.26 -6.86
CA LEU A 57 1.99 0.83 -7.56
C LEU A 57 2.74 -0.25 -8.32
N THR A 58 3.35 0.14 -9.45
CA THR A 58 4.23 -0.76 -10.19
C THR A 58 5.55 -0.96 -9.42
N PRO A 59 6.29 -2.05 -9.70
CA PRO A 59 7.57 -2.28 -9.04
C PRO A 59 8.73 -1.47 -9.64
N VAL A 60 8.43 -0.39 -10.34
CA VAL A 60 9.43 0.48 -10.94
C VAL A 60 9.58 1.73 -10.09
N GLN A 61 10.81 2.03 -9.68
CA GLN A 61 11.09 3.13 -8.78
C GLN A 61 12.20 4.02 -9.34
N THR A 62 12.00 5.32 -9.24
CA THR A 62 13.03 6.31 -9.56
C THR A 62 13.18 7.24 -8.36
N TRP A 63 14.40 7.39 -7.89
CA TRP A 63 14.73 8.37 -6.85
C TRP A 63 15.14 9.68 -7.52
N VAL A 64 14.62 10.80 -7.03
CA VAL A 64 14.88 12.12 -7.62
C VAL A 64 15.22 13.10 -6.52
N ARG A 65 16.23 13.93 -6.78
CA ARG A 65 16.60 15.01 -5.88
C ARG A 65 16.78 16.30 -6.69
N TYR A 66 16.42 17.42 -6.10
CA TYR A 66 16.64 18.72 -6.72
C TYR A 66 18.13 18.95 -6.97
N GLY A 67 18.49 19.31 -8.18
CA GLY A 67 19.90 19.47 -8.57
C GLY A 67 20.44 20.89 -8.41
N GLY A 68 19.59 21.87 -8.07
CA GLY A 68 19.96 23.26 -8.00
C GLY A 68 19.27 24.10 -9.08
N PRO A 69 19.35 25.47 -8.98
CA PRO A 69 18.60 26.35 -9.88
C PRO A 69 19.03 26.25 -11.35
N ASP A 70 20.25 25.87 -11.63
CA ASP A 70 20.78 25.80 -13.00
C ASP A 70 21.16 24.39 -13.43
N ALA A 71 20.70 23.38 -12.72
CA ALA A 71 21.03 22.00 -12.99
C ALA A 71 19.79 21.15 -13.17
N ALA A 72 19.92 20.07 -13.94
CA ALA A 72 18.87 19.08 -14.08
C ALA A 72 18.64 18.35 -12.75
N PRO A 73 17.44 17.78 -12.53
CA PRO A 73 17.22 16.92 -11.38
C PRO A 73 18.24 15.77 -11.32
N VAL A 74 18.67 15.44 -10.10
CA VAL A 74 19.52 14.27 -9.88
C VAL A 74 18.62 13.04 -9.77
N THR A 75 18.82 12.06 -10.62
CA THR A 75 18.00 10.86 -10.63
C THR A 75 18.85 9.61 -10.48
N THR A 76 18.28 8.59 -9.90
CA THR A 76 18.87 7.27 -9.84
C THR A 76 17.77 6.22 -9.93
N ASP A 77 18.07 5.14 -10.61
CA ASP A 77 17.11 4.05 -10.73
C ASP A 77 17.05 3.25 -9.44
N GLY A 78 15.84 2.91 -9.06
CA GLY A 78 15.55 1.94 -8.04
C GLY A 78 14.82 0.76 -8.64
N PRO A 79 14.48 -0.21 -7.84
CA PRO A 79 14.85 -0.34 -6.45
C PRO A 79 16.27 -0.87 -6.26
N HIS A 80 16.81 -0.62 -5.08
CA HIS A 80 18.01 -1.29 -4.61
C HIS A 80 17.55 -2.41 -3.69
N PRO A 81 17.45 -3.65 -4.17
CA PRO A 81 16.72 -4.71 -3.47
C PRO A 81 17.23 -5.04 -2.08
N GLU A 82 18.46 -4.69 -1.80
CA GLU A 82 19.13 -5.07 -0.55
C GLU A 82 18.95 -4.06 0.57
N THR A 83 18.54 -2.82 0.24
CA THR A 83 18.58 -1.72 1.19
C THR A 83 17.33 -0.86 1.25
N SER A 84 16.35 -1.08 0.37
CA SER A 84 15.19 -0.21 0.27
C SER A 84 13.90 -0.97 0.33
N ASP A 85 12.98 -0.46 1.12
CA ASP A 85 11.60 -0.88 1.05
C ASP A 85 11.00 -0.37 -0.26
N LEU A 86 10.19 -1.18 -0.89
CA LEU A 86 9.50 -0.82 -2.12
C LEU A 86 8.00 -0.92 -1.87
N ILE A 87 7.34 0.23 -1.82
CA ILE A 87 5.91 0.30 -1.55
C ILE A 87 5.14 -0.27 -2.75
N ALA A 88 4.26 -1.21 -2.49
CA ALA A 88 3.42 -1.85 -3.50
C ALA A 88 2.07 -1.17 -3.67
N GLY A 89 1.61 -0.47 -2.64
CA GLY A 89 0.32 0.20 -2.66
C GLY A 89 -0.15 0.55 -1.27
N TRP A 90 -1.35 1.12 -1.19
CA TRP A 90 -1.92 1.48 0.10
C TRP A 90 -3.44 1.51 0.05
N PHE A 91 -4.03 1.38 1.24
CA PHE A 91 -5.38 1.85 1.54
C PHE A 91 -5.28 3.05 2.46
N MET A 92 -6.03 4.10 2.18
CA MET A 92 -6.23 5.19 3.14
C MET A 92 -7.60 5.01 3.76
N ILE A 93 -7.64 4.99 5.07
CA ILE A 93 -8.85 4.71 5.84
C ILE A 93 -9.12 5.81 6.86
N ASP A 94 -10.40 6.03 7.15
CA ASP A 94 -10.88 6.97 8.17
C ASP A 94 -11.62 6.14 9.21
N VAL A 95 -10.99 5.95 10.38
CA VAL A 95 -11.46 4.97 11.37
C VAL A 95 -11.54 5.57 12.75
N GLU A 96 -12.29 4.91 13.62
CA GLU A 96 -12.56 5.39 14.97
C GLU A 96 -11.35 5.31 15.91
N SER A 97 -10.38 4.42 15.64
CA SER A 97 -9.28 4.18 16.55
C SER A 97 -8.08 3.53 15.86
N HIS A 98 -6.94 3.59 16.52
CA HIS A 98 -5.74 2.85 16.09
C HIS A 98 -6.00 1.34 16.08
N GLU A 99 -6.72 0.84 17.08
CA GLU A 99 -7.05 -0.58 17.16
C GLU A 99 -7.85 -1.05 15.94
N ARG A 100 -8.77 -0.20 15.47
CA ARG A 100 -9.52 -0.51 14.25
C ARG A 100 -8.60 -0.54 13.03
N ALA A 101 -7.64 0.38 12.94
CA ALA A 101 -6.67 0.37 11.85
C ALA A 101 -5.85 -0.91 11.85
N VAL A 102 -5.43 -1.38 13.04
CA VAL A 102 -4.67 -2.63 13.18
C VAL A 102 -5.51 -3.84 12.76
N GLU A 103 -6.79 -3.90 13.14
CA GLU A 103 -7.68 -4.96 12.68
C GLU A 103 -7.76 -5.04 11.16
N LEU A 104 -7.93 -3.87 10.54
CA LEU A 104 -8.04 -3.80 9.08
C LEU A 104 -6.71 -4.18 8.40
N ALA A 105 -5.60 -3.76 8.97
CA ALA A 105 -4.28 -4.13 8.46
C ALA A 105 -4.07 -5.65 8.53
N ALA A 106 -4.47 -6.27 9.63
CA ALA A 106 -4.39 -7.72 9.78
C ALA A 106 -5.22 -8.45 8.72
N TYR A 107 -6.41 -7.92 8.43
CA TYR A 107 -7.26 -8.50 7.39
C TYR A 107 -6.62 -8.35 6.01
N VAL A 108 -6.09 -7.18 5.69
CA VAL A 108 -5.39 -6.95 4.42
C VAL A 108 -4.18 -7.90 4.28
N SER A 109 -3.47 -8.14 5.37
CA SER A 109 -2.31 -9.04 5.38
C SER A 109 -2.67 -10.47 4.98
N SER A 110 -3.93 -10.87 5.13
CA SER A 110 -4.39 -12.23 4.81
C SER A 110 -4.73 -12.41 3.33
N GLU A 111 -4.50 -11.43 2.48
CA GLU A 111 -4.87 -11.53 1.07
C GLU A 111 -4.25 -12.76 0.40
N PRO A 112 -4.97 -13.36 -0.57
CA PRO A 112 -4.48 -14.58 -1.21
C PRO A 112 -3.34 -14.31 -2.18
N GLY A 113 -2.39 -15.20 -2.20
CA GLY A 113 -1.27 -15.23 -3.12
C GLY A 113 -1.29 -16.48 -3.99
N PRO A 114 -0.11 -16.98 -4.41
CA PRO A 114 -0.02 -18.19 -5.23
C PRO A 114 -0.72 -19.36 -4.57
N GLY A 115 -1.52 -20.09 -5.35
CA GLY A 115 -2.28 -21.24 -4.86
C GLY A 115 -3.39 -20.89 -3.90
N GLY A 116 -3.76 -19.62 -3.79
CA GLY A 116 -4.77 -19.15 -2.86
C GLY A 116 -4.29 -19.07 -1.41
N GLU A 117 -3.03 -19.32 -1.15
CA GLU A 117 -2.47 -19.25 0.19
C GLU A 117 -2.38 -17.80 0.67
N PRO A 118 -2.73 -17.50 1.92
CA PRO A 118 -2.57 -16.15 2.45
C PRO A 118 -1.11 -15.70 2.41
N LEU A 119 -0.89 -14.46 2.01
CA LEU A 119 0.47 -13.92 1.94
C LEU A 119 1.07 -13.63 3.31
N TYR A 120 0.25 -13.20 4.27
CA TYR A 120 0.70 -12.79 5.61
C TYR A 120 1.86 -11.79 5.57
N GLU A 121 1.80 -10.86 4.61
CA GLU A 121 2.81 -9.82 4.51
C GLU A 121 2.64 -8.79 5.60
N TRP A 122 3.74 -8.16 5.98
CA TRP A 122 3.68 -7.06 6.94
C TRP A 122 3.01 -5.84 6.31
N ILE A 123 2.06 -5.26 7.04
CA ILE A 123 1.38 -4.02 6.64
C ILE A 123 1.87 -2.92 7.57
N ASP A 124 2.38 -1.84 6.99
CA ASP A 124 2.84 -0.69 7.76
C ASP A 124 1.66 0.24 8.01
N VAL A 125 1.30 0.43 9.27
CA VAL A 125 0.16 1.27 9.67
C VAL A 125 0.69 2.64 10.08
N ARG A 126 0.34 3.67 9.34
CA ARG A 126 0.84 5.03 9.58
C ARG A 126 -0.31 6.01 9.73
N GLU A 127 -0.38 6.70 10.87
CA GLU A 127 -1.38 7.75 11.08
C GLU A 127 -1.04 8.97 10.24
N VAL A 128 -2.05 9.54 9.59
CA VAL A 128 -1.90 10.78 8.83
C VAL A 128 -1.77 11.93 9.80
N MET A 129 -0.62 12.59 9.82
CA MET A 129 -0.36 13.70 10.72
C MET A 129 -0.97 15.01 10.24
N TRP A 130 -0.98 15.22 8.94
CA TRP A 130 -1.49 16.42 8.33
C TRP A 130 -2.06 16.12 6.96
N GLU A 131 -3.16 16.79 6.62
CA GLU A 131 -3.70 16.74 5.27
C GLU A 131 -4.19 18.13 4.89
N ARG A 132 -4.19 18.40 3.59
CA ARG A 132 -4.70 19.67 3.08
C ARG A 132 -6.18 19.77 3.43
N PRO A 133 -6.63 20.89 4.04
CA PRO A 133 -8.05 21.09 4.30
C PRO A 133 -8.84 21.09 2.98
N GLU A 134 -10.06 20.53 3.02
CA GLU A 134 -10.94 20.60 1.87
C GLU A 134 -11.25 22.05 1.56
N THR A 135 -11.15 22.40 0.28
CA THR A 135 -11.60 23.72 -0.13
C THR A 135 -13.11 23.70 -0.22
N THR A 136 -13.76 24.47 0.65
CA THR A 136 -15.21 24.68 0.58
C THR A 136 -15.54 25.81 -0.38
N ASP A 137 -14.59 26.15 -1.22
CA ASP A 137 -14.75 27.24 -2.14
C ASP A 137 -15.75 26.87 -3.22
N ALA A 138 -16.91 27.46 -3.13
CA ALA A 138 -18.00 27.22 -4.03
C ALA A 138 -17.98 28.17 -5.24
N ALA A 139 -16.84 28.70 -5.57
CA ALA A 139 -16.72 29.65 -6.66
C ALA A 139 -17.20 29.10 -7.99
#